data_75f167623321ced7fcd8c39d104c21c6
#
_entry.id   75f167623321ced7fcd8c39d104c21c6
#
_cell.length_a   1.000
_cell.length_b   1.000
_cell.length_c   1.000
_cell.angle_alpha   90.00
_cell.angle_beta   90.00
_cell.angle_gamma   90.00
#
_symmetry.space_group_name_H-M   'P 1'
#
loop_
_entity.id
_entity.type
_entity.pdbx_description
1 polymer ?
#
loop_
_entity_poly.entity_id
_entity_poly.type
_entity_poly.pdbx_seq_one_letter_code
_entity_poly.pdbx_strand_id
1 'polypeptide(L)'
;MKIWLKFMSSEKMLKNIIYDTKENFVPDHFADYLHDACFALDEPTPIVVSKHIKHFLHLNTTTFFPQDFIEPVSFLRLEVDAVPEEKKKNK
;
A
#
# COMPACT_ATOMS: atom_id res chain seq x y z
N MET A 1 2.06 2.79 12.63
CA MET A 1 2.86 2.30 11.51
C MET A 1 2.55 3.10 10.27
N LYS A 2 3.54 3.26 9.38
CA LYS A 2 3.33 3.98 8.13
C LYS A 2 3.54 3.05 6.96
N ILE A 3 2.72 3.22 5.91
CA ILE A 3 2.87 2.46 4.68
C ILE A 3 2.95 3.44 3.53
N TRP A 4 3.68 3.06 2.50
CA TRP A 4 3.94 3.93 1.36
C TRP A 4 3.31 3.29 0.14
N LEU A 5 2.33 3.97 -0.46
CA LEU A 5 1.67 3.53 -1.67
C LEU A 5 2.26 4.28 -2.84
N LYS A 6 2.70 3.55 -3.86
CA LYS A 6 3.30 4.14 -5.06
C LYS A 6 2.58 3.64 -6.29
N PHE A 7 1.96 4.55 -7.03
CA PHE A 7 1.24 4.21 -8.25
C PHE A 7 2.21 4.40 -9.41
N MET A 8 2.61 3.29 -10.03
CA MET A 8 3.73 3.27 -10.98
C MET A 8 3.28 3.00 -12.39
N SER A 9 3.95 3.65 -13.34
CA SER A 9 3.79 3.35 -14.75
C SER A 9 5.18 3.09 -15.27
N SER A 10 5.48 1.86 -15.57
CA SER A 10 6.83 1.46 -15.93
C SER A 10 7.76 1.81 -14.78
N GLU A 11 8.74 2.65 -15.01
CA GLU A 11 9.65 3.03 -13.94
C GLU A 11 9.33 4.42 -13.39
N LYS A 12 8.19 4.97 -13.79
CA LYS A 12 7.84 6.31 -13.37
C LYS A 12 6.80 6.27 -12.28
N MET A 13 7.01 7.03 -11.22
CA MET A 13 6.06 7.13 -10.14
C MET A 13 5.07 8.22 -10.49
N LEU A 14 3.79 7.85 -10.65
CA LEU A 14 2.76 8.80 -11.03
C LEU A 14 2.19 9.54 -9.83
N LYS A 15 1.95 8.80 -8.75
CA LYS A 15 1.41 9.35 -7.50
C LYS A 15 1.96 8.54 -6.38
N ASN A 16 1.99 9.11 -5.19
CA ASN A 16 2.36 8.34 -4.01
C ASN A 16 1.81 9.01 -2.77
N ILE A 17 1.69 8.23 -1.71
CA ILE A 17 1.24 8.74 -0.43
C ILE A 17 1.81 7.87 0.67
N ILE A 18 2.21 8.49 1.77
CA ILE A 18 2.58 7.74 2.96
C ILE A 18 1.40 7.85 3.92
N TYR A 19 0.83 6.70 4.24
CA TYR A 19 -0.37 6.61 5.06
C TYR A 19 -0.02 6.12 6.45
N ASP A 20 -0.47 6.84 7.47
CA ASP A 20 -0.21 6.45 8.85
C ASP A 20 -1.42 5.69 9.37
N THR A 21 -1.24 4.42 9.71
CA THR A 21 -2.35 3.60 10.21
C THR A 21 -2.76 4.01 11.62
N LYS A 22 -1.87 4.69 12.33
CA LYS A 22 -2.11 5.14 13.70
C LYS A 22 -2.28 3.99 14.68
N GLU A 23 -1.78 2.84 14.30
CA GLU A 23 -1.80 1.64 15.13
C GLU A 23 -0.73 0.71 14.62
N ASN A 24 -0.40 -0.33 15.38
CA ASN A 24 0.45 -1.38 14.85
C ASN A 24 -0.30 -2.06 13.73
N PHE A 25 0.41 -2.62 12.77
CA PHE A 25 -0.23 -3.22 11.62
C PHE A 25 -1.19 -4.33 12.04
N VAL A 26 -2.43 -4.21 11.61
CA VAL A 26 -3.46 -5.21 11.87
C VAL A 26 -3.84 -5.81 10.51
N PRO A 27 -3.49 -7.07 10.26
CA PRO A 27 -3.74 -7.65 8.92
C PRO A 27 -5.19 -7.54 8.46
N ASP A 28 -6.14 -7.68 9.39
CA ASP A 28 -7.55 -7.60 9.01
C ASP A 28 -7.96 -6.19 8.60
N HIS A 29 -7.15 -5.19 8.92
CA HIS A 29 -7.46 -3.80 8.57
C HIS A 29 -6.73 -3.36 7.30
N PHE A 30 -5.95 -4.25 6.67
CA PHE A 30 -5.13 -3.85 5.53
C PHE A 30 -5.97 -3.25 4.40
N ALA A 31 -7.11 -3.87 4.10
CA ALA A 31 -7.97 -3.34 3.05
C ALA A 31 -8.46 -1.94 3.40
N ASP A 32 -8.74 -1.68 4.67
CA ASP A 32 -9.20 -0.36 5.10
C ASP A 32 -8.09 0.67 4.98
N TYR A 33 -6.86 0.30 5.30
CA TYR A 33 -5.73 1.21 5.14
C TYR A 33 -5.60 1.62 3.67
N LEU A 34 -5.72 0.63 2.77
CA LEU A 34 -5.58 0.92 1.35
C LEU A 34 -6.74 1.75 0.83
N HIS A 35 -7.94 1.47 1.34
CA HIS A 35 -9.11 2.25 0.94
C HIS A 35 -8.91 3.72 1.31
N ASP A 36 -8.48 3.99 2.53
CA ASP A 36 -8.30 5.37 2.98
C ASP A 36 -7.22 6.08 2.18
N ALA A 37 -6.11 5.39 1.93
CA ALA A 37 -5.00 6.00 1.20
C ALA A 37 -5.37 6.25 -0.26
N CYS A 38 -6.03 5.29 -0.91
CA CYS A 38 -6.44 5.45 -2.29
C CYS A 38 -7.49 6.53 -2.43
N PHE A 39 -8.41 6.58 -1.46
CA PHE A 39 -9.44 7.61 -1.49
C PHE A 39 -8.81 9.01 -1.43
N ALA A 40 -7.78 9.17 -0.61
CA ALA A 40 -7.10 10.46 -0.49
C ALA A 40 -6.48 10.91 -1.80
N LEU A 41 -6.11 9.96 -2.67
CA LEU A 41 -5.54 10.29 -3.98
C LEU A 41 -6.53 10.17 -5.12
N ASP A 42 -7.80 9.91 -4.80
CA ASP A 42 -8.85 9.78 -5.80
C ASP A 42 -8.51 8.64 -6.76
N GLU A 43 -8.06 7.52 -6.21
CA GLU A 43 -7.72 6.33 -7.00
C GLU A 43 -8.58 5.16 -6.54
N PRO A 44 -8.86 4.21 -7.45
CA PRO A 44 -9.62 3.03 -7.02
C PRO A 44 -8.83 2.19 -6.03
N THR A 45 -9.56 1.49 -5.17
CA THR A 45 -8.95 0.63 -4.17
C THR A 45 -8.83 -0.79 -4.72
N PRO A 46 -7.67 -1.45 -4.55
CA PRO A 46 -7.52 -2.81 -5.02
C PRO A 46 -8.29 -3.80 -4.14
N ILE A 47 -8.53 -4.98 -4.68
CA ILE A 47 -9.11 -6.07 -3.91
C ILE A 47 -7.98 -6.78 -3.21
N VAL A 48 -8.02 -6.80 -1.88
CA VAL A 48 -6.97 -7.42 -1.08
C VAL A 48 -7.35 -8.87 -0.83
N VAL A 49 -6.47 -9.79 -1.20
CA VAL A 49 -6.67 -11.20 -0.89
C VAL A 49 -5.51 -11.65 0.00
N SER A 50 -5.60 -12.88 0.53
CA SER A 50 -4.63 -13.31 1.53
C SER A 50 -3.20 -13.30 1.04
N LYS A 51 -2.93 -13.51 -0.24
CA LYS A 51 -1.55 -13.48 -0.70
C LYS A 51 -0.93 -12.08 -0.53
N HIS A 52 -1.72 -11.03 -0.68
CA HIS A 52 -1.20 -9.67 -0.51
C HIS A 52 -0.81 -9.44 0.94
N ILE A 53 -1.63 -9.92 1.86
CA ILE A 53 -1.35 -9.77 3.28
C ILE A 53 -0.11 -10.56 3.66
N LYS A 54 0.02 -11.78 3.16
CA LYS A 54 1.17 -12.61 3.46
C LYS A 54 2.45 -11.98 2.90
N HIS A 55 2.41 -11.47 1.69
CA HIS A 55 3.58 -10.82 1.12
C HIS A 55 3.99 -9.62 1.96
N PHE A 56 3.01 -8.83 2.38
CA PHE A 56 3.32 -7.64 3.17
C PHE A 56 3.90 -8.02 4.52
N LEU A 57 3.34 -9.04 5.17
CA LEU A 57 3.84 -9.47 6.47
C LEU A 57 5.24 -10.06 6.39
N HIS A 58 5.54 -10.81 5.34
CA HIS A 58 6.82 -11.50 5.26
C HIS A 58 7.89 -10.70 4.55
N LEU A 59 7.50 -9.85 3.59
CA LEU A 59 8.47 -9.14 2.77
C LEU A 59 8.43 -7.63 2.96
N ASN A 60 7.49 -7.14 3.78
CA ASN A 60 7.29 -5.71 4.00
C ASN A 60 6.88 -4.97 2.74
N THR A 61 6.36 -5.70 1.76
CA THR A 61 5.93 -5.10 0.50
C THR A 61 4.93 -6.02 -0.17
N THR A 62 4.04 -5.44 -0.95
CA THR A 62 3.16 -6.21 -1.82
C THR A 62 2.84 -5.34 -3.02
N THR A 63 2.42 -5.96 -4.11
CA THR A 63 2.13 -5.25 -5.35
C THR A 63 0.76 -5.67 -5.87
N PHE A 64 0.00 -4.70 -6.33
CA PHE A 64 -1.30 -4.93 -6.95
C PHE A 64 -1.19 -4.56 -8.42
N PHE A 65 -1.75 -5.40 -9.28
CA PHE A 65 -1.72 -5.18 -10.73
C PHE A 65 -3.12 -4.81 -11.20
N PRO A 66 -3.30 -4.34 -12.43
CA PRO A 66 -4.62 -3.90 -12.87
C PRO A 66 -5.72 -4.94 -12.69
N GLN A 67 -5.40 -6.23 -12.82
CA GLN A 67 -6.41 -7.25 -12.62
C GLN A 67 -6.88 -7.39 -11.19
N ASP A 68 -6.18 -6.74 -10.25
CA ASP A 68 -6.60 -6.76 -8.86
C ASP A 68 -7.60 -5.66 -8.53
N PHE A 69 -7.99 -4.89 -9.53
CA PHE A 69 -8.95 -3.80 -9.34
C PHE A 69 -10.22 -4.11 -10.13
N ILE A 70 -11.37 -3.72 -9.57
CA ILE A 70 -12.63 -3.89 -10.30
C ILE A 70 -12.73 -2.86 -11.40
N GLU A 71 -12.28 -1.64 -11.14
CA GLU A 71 -12.38 -0.56 -12.11
C GLU A 71 -11.11 -0.50 -12.95
N PRO A 72 -11.21 -0.02 -14.19
CA PRO A 72 -10.00 0.19 -14.98
C PRO A 72 -9.09 1.21 -14.31
N VAL A 73 -7.80 1.00 -14.42
CA VAL A 73 -6.83 1.90 -13.80
C VAL A 73 -5.87 2.41 -14.87
N SER A 74 -5.27 3.57 -14.60
CA SER A 74 -4.37 4.20 -15.56
C SER A 74 -2.90 3.93 -15.25
N PHE A 75 -2.61 3.17 -14.21
CA PHE A 75 -1.24 2.85 -13.83
C PHE A 75 -0.99 1.36 -14.08
N LEU A 76 0.27 0.96 -14.07
CA LEU A 76 0.65 -0.43 -14.34
C LEU A 76 0.73 -1.27 -13.08
N ARG A 77 0.99 -0.65 -11.95
CA ARG A 77 1.00 -1.38 -10.69
C ARG A 77 0.95 -0.40 -9.51
N LEU A 78 0.47 -0.91 -8.40
CA LEU A 78 0.47 -0.18 -7.13
C LEU A 78 1.40 -0.95 -6.19
N GLU A 79 2.49 -0.33 -5.79
CA GLU A 79 3.44 -0.92 -4.86
C GLU A 79 3.16 -0.39 -3.48
N VAL A 80 3.06 -1.28 -2.50
CA VAL A 80 2.77 -0.90 -1.12
C VAL A 80 3.90 -1.42 -0.26
N ASP A 81 4.63 -0.52 0.38
CA ASP A 81 5.79 -0.86 1.18
C ASP A 81 5.59 -0.42 2.62
N ALA A 82 6.14 -1.20 3.54
CA ALA A 82 6.19 -0.78 4.93
C ALA A 82 7.31 0.26 5.05
N VAL A 83 7.02 1.36 5.74
CA VAL A 83 8.04 2.37 5.97
C VAL A 83 8.72 2.04 7.29
N PRO A 84 10.03 1.79 7.29
CA PRO A 84 10.69 1.46 8.53
C PRO A 84 10.61 2.63 9.50
N GLU A 85 10.32 2.30 10.76
CA GLU A 85 10.28 3.35 11.75
C GLU A 85 11.64 3.55 12.30
N GLU A 86 12.04 4.83 12.43
CA GLU A 86 13.31 5.09 12.97
C GLU A 86 13.29 4.87 14.41
N LYS A 87 14.15 3.98 14.92
CA LYS A 87 14.23 3.80 16.32
C LYS A 87 15.00 4.91 16.87
N LYS A 88 14.50 5.52 17.90
CA LYS A 88 15.24 6.51 18.57
C LYS A 88 16.40 5.88 19.18
N LYS A 89 17.52 6.36 18.91
CA LYS A 89 18.65 5.82 19.47
C LYS A 89 18.77 6.30 20.76
N ASN A 90 18.88 5.72 21.60
CA ASN A 90 19.02 6.18 22.82
C ASN A 90 20.21 6.38 23.12
N LYS A 91 20.55 6.67 22.84
CA LYS A 91 21.61 6.75 22.91
C LYS A 91 21.97 6.97 23.63
#